data_e29684161c53300717f8796ad1899358
#
_entry.id   e29684161c53300717f8796ad1899358
#
_cell.length_a   1.000
_cell.length_b   1.000
_cell.length_c   1.000
_cell.angle_alpha   90.00
_cell.angle_beta   90.00
_cell.angle_gamma   90.00
#
_symmetry.space_group_name_H-M   'P 1'
#
loop_
_entity.id
_entity.type
_entity.pdbx_description
1 polymer ?
#
loop_
_entity_poly.entity_id
_entity_poly.type
_entity_poly.pdbx_seq_one_letter_code
_entity_poly.pdbx_strand_id
1 'polypeptide(L)'
;PYARHPRVHREQWSDASHTLARELGIPRSTVYQLLEILERHGLVTRLAEQRAYGIGLKTFELGSAYSRQHRVSQVAHPVLARLVDETGENGHLAVLHGNEIIYVIEERAAHRPPLVSGVGVRLPSHLTATGRAILSALPRNQVRALYPNRQAFTDRTGIGPKSPKELEATLAETQRTGFAEEHGDVTPGFDSYAVAVRDYNDFPIAGLALTFVSGSLRPEQERSLKTKLRLAGTELSRRLGAVGSLT
;
A
#
# COMPACT_ATOMS: atom_id res chain seq x y z
N PRO A 1 -9.96 18.09 -18.73
CA PRO A 1 -10.98 17.62 -17.83
C PRO A 1 -10.33 16.98 -16.62
N TYR A 2 -10.28 17.74 -15.52
CA TYR A 2 -9.71 17.28 -14.26
C TYR A 2 -10.60 16.18 -13.69
N ALA A 3 -10.06 14.99 -13.48
CA ALA A 3 -10.72 13.89 -12.80
C ALA A 3 -11.09 14.35 -11.38
N ARG A 4 -12.38 14.26 -11.05
CA ARG A 4 -12.93 14.60 -9.74
C ARG A 4 -12.38 13.60 -8.72
N HIS A 5 -11.59 14.07 -7.77
CA HIS A 5 -11.30 13.32 -6.55
C HIS A 5 -12.60 12.85 -5.88
N PRO A 6 -12.63 11.64 -5.29
CA PRO A 6 -13.79 11.18 -4.55
C PRO A 6 -14.12 12.23 -3.48
N ARG A 7 -15.36 12.70 -3.49
CA ARG A 7 -15.90 13.64 -2.49
C ARG A 7 -15.85 12.93 -1.14
N VAL A 8 -14.85 13.26 -0.33
CA VAL A 8 -14.96 13.11 1.12
C VAL A 8 -16.16 13.97 1.52
N HIS A 9 -17.16 13.37 2.18
CA HIS A 9 -18.45 13.98 2.45
C HIS A 9 -18.30 15.37 3.07
N ARG A 10 -18.91 16.39 2.47
CA ARG A 10 -18.90 17.81 2.86
C ARG A 10 -19.35 18.07 4.30
N GLU A 11 -20.07 17.13 4.92
CA GLU A 11 -20.62 17.26 6.28
C GLU A 11 -19.57 17.03 7.39
N GLN A 12 -18.42 16.42 7.12
CA GLN A 12 -17.40 16.14 8.13
C GLN A 12 -16.47 17.32 8.46
N TRP A 13 -16.51 18.43 7.72
CA TRP A 13 -15.54 19.52 7.84
C TRP A 13 -16.11 20.82 8.42
N SER A 14 -17.42 20.88 8.71
CA SER A 14 -18.09 22.12 9.14
C SER A 14 -17.67 22.64 10.52
N ASP A 15 -17.00 21.82 11.33
CA ASP A 15 -16.36 22.26 12.58
C ASP A 15 -15.08 21.43 12.84
N ALA A 16 -14.11 21.58 11.93
CA ALA A 16 -12.89 20.78 11.92
C ALA A 16 -12.14 20.79 13.25
N SER A 17 -12.05 21.94 13.92
CA SER A 17 -11.35 22.03 15.21
C SER A 17 -12.12 21.36 16.35
N HIS A 18 -13.45 21.38 16.33
CA HIS A 18 -14.28 20.69 17.32
C HIS A 18 -14.24 19.18 17.12
N THR A 19 -14.32 18.73 15.87
CA THR A 19 -14.23 17.32 15.52
C THR A 19 -12.86 16.76 15.91
N LEU A 20 -11.77 17.46 15.55
CA LEU A 20 -10.40 17.09 15.92
C LEU A 20 -10.20 17.04 17.44
N ALA A 21 -10.72 18.02 18.18
CA ALA A 21 -10.63 18.04 19.64
C ALA A 21 -11.30 16.83 20.28
N ARG A 22 -12.46 16.43 19.77
CA ARG A 22 -13.20 15.26 20.22
C ARG A 22 -12.49 13.97 19.86
N GLU A 23 -12.03 13.82 18.62
CA GLU A 23 -11.36 12.60 18.13
C GLU A 23 -10.00 12.38 18.81
N LEU A 24 -9.25 13.45 19.03
CA LEU A 24 -7.94 13.39 19.66
C LEU A 24 -8.00 13.40 21.21
N GLY A 25 -9.17 13.69 21.80
CA GLY A 25 -9.32 13.79 23.26
C GLY A 25 -8.53 14.93 23.90
N ILE A 26 -8.25 16.03 23.14
CA ILE A 26 -7.46 17.18 23.62
C ILE A 26 -8.30 18.46 23.64
N PRO A 27 -7.94 19.46 24.51
CA PRO A 27 -8.66 20.75 24.58
C PRO A 27 -8.67 21.48 23.23
N ARG A 28 -9.78 22.17 22.91
CA ARG A 28 -9.91 22.98 21.69
C ARG A 28 -8.81 24.03 21.55
N SER A 29 -8.41 24.66 22.64
CA SER A 29 -7.29 25.63 22.65
C SER A 29 -6.00 25.02 22.14
N THR A 30 -5.72 23.78 22.54
CA THR A 30 -4.54 23.01 22.08
C THR A 30 -4.63 22.70 20.59
N VAL A 31 -5.83 22.30 20.10
CA VAL A 31 -6.05 22.08 18.66
C VAL A 31 -5.77 23.33 17.85
N TYR A 32 -6.28 24.50 18.30
CA TYR A 32 -6.02 25.77 17.61
C TYR A 32 -4.52 26.13 17.57
N GLN A 33 -3.81 25.94 18.68
CA GLN A 33 -2.36 26.19 18.73
C GLN A 33 -1.60 25.26 17.78
N LEU A 34 -1.95 23.97 17.74
CA LEU A 34 -1.34 23.01 16.82
C LEU A 34 -1.62 23.36 15.36
N LEU A 35 -2.87 23.70 15.03
CA LEU A 35 -3.25 24.09 13.67
C LEU A 35 -2.54 25.37 13.24
N GLU A 36 -2.39 26.36 14.12
CA GLU A 36 -1.65 27.60 13.85
C GLU A 36 -0.17 27.31 13.56
N ILE A 37 0.46 26.41 14.32
CA ILE A 37 1.84 25.99 14.08
C ILE A 37 1.96 25.29 12.73
N LEU A 38 1.08 24.35 12.44
CA LEU A 38 1.07 23.62 11.18
C LEU A 38 0.82 24.54 9.97
N GLU A 39 -0.08 25.54 10.12
CA GLU A 39 -0.36 26.54 9.09
C GLU A 39 0.86 27.45 8.86
N ARG A 40 1.53 27.92 9.93
CA ARG A 40 2.77 28.70 9.84
C ARG A 40 3.87 27.98 9.10
N HIS A 41 3.94 26.66 9.25
CA HIS A 41 4.90 25.82 8.52
C HIS A 41 4.41 25.37 7.13
N GLY A 42 3.22 25.80 6.71
CA GLY A 42 2.64 25.45 5.41
C GLY A 42 2.22 23.98 5.25
N LEU A 43 2.13 23.22 6.36
CA LEU A 43 1.69 21.83 6.38
C LEU A 43 0.16 21.71 6.29
N VAL A 44 -0.55 22.72 6.78
CA VAL A 44 -2.01 22.88 6.66
C VAL A 44 -2.28 24.25 6.07
N THR A 45 -3.39 24.40 5.40
CA THR A 45 -3.90 25.69 4.92
C THR A 45 -5.33 25.91 5.40
N ARG A 46 -5.67 27.14 5.77
CA ARG A 46 -7.02 27.49 6.18
C ARG A 46 -7.89 27.77 4.97
N LEU A 47 -9.00 27.07 4.87
CA LEU A 47 -10.03 27.25 3.83
C LEU A 47 -11.16 28.12 4.42
N ALA A 48 -10.99 29.45 4.35
CA ALA A 48 -11.86 30.41 5.06
C ALA A 48 -13.34 30.28 4.65
N GLU A 49 -13.61 30.12 3.36
CA GLU A 49 -14.97 29.98 2.83
C GLU A 49 -15.68 28.70 3.31
N GLN A 50 -14.91 27.66 3.56
CA GLN A 50 -15.41 26.34 3.99
C GLN A 50 -15.34 26.14 5.50
N ARG A 51 -14.80 27.11 6.25
CA ARG A 51 -14.48 27.01 7.68
C ARG A 51 -13.72 25.71 8.04
N ALA A 52 -12.81 25.30 7.17
CA ALA A 52 -12.08 24.03 7.24
C ALA A 52 -10.57 24.26 7.14
N TYR A 53 -9.81 23.21 7.43
CA TYR A 53 -8.38 23.14 7.16
C TYR A 53 -8.11 22.11 6.08
N GLY A 54 -7.26 22.46 5.13
CA GLY A 54 -6.79 21.55 4.07
C GLY A 54 -5.31 21.22 4.25
N ILE A 55 -4.82 20.27 3.50
CA ILE A 55 -3.39 19.94 3.43
C ILE A 55 -2.67 21.09 2.72
N GLY A 56 -1.60 21.64 3.35
CA GLY A 56 -0.81 22.71 2.80
C GLY A 56 0.22 22.23 1.75
N LEU A 57 0.66 23.15 0.90
CA LEU A 57 1.62 22.87 -0.19
C LEU A 57 2.94 22.26 0.32
N LYS A 58 3.38 22.65 1.52
CA LYS A 58 4.62 22.10 2.12
C LYS A 58 4.57 20.60 2.34
N THR A 59 3.40 20.05 2.61
CA THR A 59 3.20 18.60 2.76
C THR A 59 3.43 17.88 1.42
N PHE A 60 2.99 18.48 0.31
CA PHE A 60 3.30 17.97 -1.04
C PHE A 60 4.80 18.04 -1.35
N GLU A 61 5.46 19.15 -1.02
CA GLU A 61 6.91 19.30 -1.21
C GLU A 61 7.70 18.26 -0.40
N LEU A 62 7.33 18.02 0.87
CA LEU A 62 7.95 17.02 1.72
C LEU A 62 7.74 15.60 1.18
N GLY A 63 6.51 15.26 0.78
CA GLY A 63 6.21 13.98 0.16
C GLY A 63 6.98 13.75 -1.14
N SER A 64 7.08 14.79 -1.98
CA SER A 64 7.85 14.76 -3.22
C SER A 64 9.35 14.62 -2.97
N ALA A 65 9.89 15.31 -1.95
CA ALA A 65 11.28 15.18 -1.55
C ALA A 65 11.58 13.78 -1.01
N TYR A 66 10.70 13.24 -0.16
CA TYR A 66 10.78 11.87 0.34
C TYR A 66 10.80 10.86 -0.82
N SER A 67 9.87 10.97 -1.77
CA SER A 67 9.81 10.08 -2.93
C SER A 67 11.06 10.17 -3.82
N ARG A 68 11.62 11.37 -4.00
CA ARG A 68 12.88 11.55 -4.74
C ARG A 68 14.10 10.96 -4.03
N GLN A 69 14.13 10.99 -2.70
CA GLN A 69 15.22 10.41 -1.92
C GLN A 69 15.12 8.89 -1.79
N HIS A 70 13.93 8.31 -1.93
CA HIS A 70 13.74 6.88 -1.87
C HIS A 70 14.14 6.21 -3.18
N ARG A 71 15.36 5.65 -3.18
CA ARG A 71 15.94 4.87 -4.29
C ARG A 71 14.98 3.77 -4.80
N VAL A 72 14.18 3.20 -3.90
CA VAL A 72 13.19 2.17 -4.22
C VAL A 72 12.16 2.69 -5.22
N SER A 73 11.54 3.86 -4.97
CA SER A 73 10.51 4.42 -5.87
C SER A 73 11.08 4.81 -7.24
N GLN A 74 12.29 5.41 -7.27
CA GLN A 74 12.93 5.81 -8.53
C GLN A 74 13.26 4.61 -9.42
N VAL A 75 13.75 3.52 -8.81
CA VAL A 75 14.13 2.31 -9.54
C VAL A 75 12.90 1.48 -9.91
N ALA A 76 11.86 1.50 -9.07
CA ALA A 76 10.66 0.69 -9.27
C ALA A 76 9.71 1.23 -10.34
N HIS A 77 9.57 2.56 -10.45
CA HIS A 77 8.62 3.17 -11.37
C HIS A 77 8.74 2.65 -12.82
N PRO A 78 9.92 2.68 -13.49
CA PRO A 78 10.04 2.20 -14.86
C PRO A 78 9.83 0.68 -15.00
N VAL A 79 10.12 -0.10 -13.96
CA VAL A 79 9.88 -1.55 -13.96
C VAL A 79 8.39 -1.84 -13.86
N LEU A 80 7.70 -1.13 -12.97
CA LEU A 80 6.27 -1.29 -12.75
C LEU A 80 5.45 -0.81 -13.95
N ALA A 81 5.80 0.36 -14.52
CA ALA A 81 5.14 0.90 -15.72
C ALA A 81 5.20 -0.10 -16.88
N ARG A 82 6.40 -0.64 -17.18
CA ARG A 82 6.56 -1.68 -18.21
C ARG A 82 5.72 -2.94 -17.90
N LEU A 83 5.70 -3.39 -16.62
CA LEU A 83 4.91 -4.56 -16.21
C LEU A 83 3.41 -4.34 -16.45
N VAL A 84 2.90 -3.15 -16.13
CA VAL A 84 1.51 -2.74 -16.37
C VAL A 84 1.20 -2.69 -17.87
N ASP A 85 2.08 -2.10 -18.68
CA ASP A 85 1.92 -2.05 -20.13
C ASP A 85 1.88 -3.45 -20.76
N GLU A 86 2.75 -4.35 -20.30
CA GLU A 86 2.82 -5.72 -20.80
C GLU A 86 1.67 -6.64 -20.35
N THR A 87 1.06 -6.36 -19.22
CA THR A 87 -0.01 -7.22 -18.65
C THR A 87 -1.40 -6.65 -18.87
N GLY A 88 -1.52 -5.33 -19.01
CA GLY A 88 -2.80 -4.62 -19.04
C GLY A 88 -3.53 -4.62 -17.70
N GLU A 89 -2.83 -4.89 -16.58
CA GLU A 89 -3.40 -4.93 -15.24
C GLU A 89 -2.79 -3.84 -14.34
N ASN A 90 -3.56 -3.38 -13.33
CA ASN A 90 -3.08 -2.34 -12.42
C ASN A 90 -1.92 -2.85 -11.56
N GLY A 91 -0.88 -2.03 -11.42
CA GLY A 91 0.33 -2.37 -10.69
C GLY A 91 0.55 -1.51 -9.46
N HIS A 92 1.09 -2.11 -8.40
CA HIS A 92 1.33 -1.44 -7.13
C HIS A 92 2.67 -1.83 -6.54
N LEU A 93 3.32 -0.85 -5.90
CA LEU A 93 4.44 -1.09 -4.99
C LEU A 93 4.05 -0.57 -3.61
N ALA A 94 4.25 -1.40 -2.59
CA ALA A 94 3.98 -1.04 -1.21
C ALA A 94 5.17 -1.36 -0.30
N VAL A 95 5.30 -0.61 0.79
CA VAL A 95 6.27 -0.84 1.86
C VAL A 95 5.55 -1.18 3.17
N LEU A 96 6.18 -1.97 4.03
CA LEU A 96 5.64 -2.33 5.33
C LEU A 96 5.89 -1.22 6.35
N HIS A 97 4.87 -0.87 7.14
CA HIS A 97 4.94 0.05 8.26
C HIS A 97 4.10 -0.48 9.44
N GLY A 98 4.76 -1.04 10.44
CA GLY A 98 4.05 -1.79 11.49
C GLY A 98 3.34 -3.01 10.89
N ASN A 99 2.07 -3.21 11.23
CA ASN A 99 1.22 -4.26 10.67
C ASN A 99 0.41 -3.83 9.44
N GLU A 100 0.72 -2.65 8.86
CA GLU A 100 0.12 -2.12 7.65
C GLU A 100 1.13 -2.04 6.51
N ILE A 101 0.65 -1.97 5.29
CA ILE A 101 1.42 -1.52 4.13
C ILE A 101 1.03 -0.08 3.78
N ILE A 102 1.97 0.63 3.13
CA ILE A 102 1.71 1.93 2.51
C ILE A 102 2.03 1.79 1.03
N TYR A 103 1.08 2.11 0.17
CA TYR A 103 1.32 2.16 -1.27
C TYR A 103 2.18 3.37 -1.61
N VAL A 104 3.33 3.13 -2.24
CA VAL A 104 4.31 4.17 -2.62
C VAL A 104 4.33 4.44 -4.11
N ILE A 105 3.87 3.49 -4.93
CA ILE A 105 3.64 3.65 -6.37
C ILE A 105 2.33 2.94 -6.73
N GLU A 106 1.56 3.58 -7.61
CA GLU A 106 0.44 3.00 -8.32
C GLU A 106 0.61 3.31 -9.81
N GLU A 107 0.57 2.28 -10.64
CA GLU A 107 0.49 2.38 -12.09
C GLU A 107 -0.84 1.81 -12.56
N ARG A 108 -1.60 2.60 -13.31
CA ARG A 108 -2.93 2.23 -13.78
C ARG A 108 -2.88 1.80 -15.23
N ALA A 109 -3.38 0.62 -15.49
CA ALA A 109 -3.59 0.17 -16.85
C ALA A 109 -4.75 0.94 -17.52
N ALA A 110 -4.60 1.23 -18.80
CA ALA A 110 -5.67 1.81 -19.60
C ALA A 110 -6.92 0.91 -19.55
N HIS A 111 -8.10 1.52 -19.39
CA HIS A 111 -9.39 0.83 -19.37
C HIS A 111 -9.67 -0.09 -18.14
N ARG A 112 -8.85 -0.02 -17.08
CA ARG A 112 -9.14 -0.71 -15.82
C ARG A 112 -9.83 0.23 -14.83
N PRO A 113 -10.76 -0.31 -14.00
CA PRO A 113 -11.43 0.50 -12.99
C PRO A 113 -10.42 1.00 -11.94
N PRO A 114 -10.67 2.19 -11.35
CA PRO A 114 -9.85 2.69 -10.26
C PRO A 114 -9.98 1.78 -9.04
N LEU A 115 -8.85 1.57 -8.36
CA LEU A 115 -8.79 0.80 -7.11
C LEU A 115 -8.76 1.73 -5.89
N VAL A 116 -9.04 1.19 -4.72
CA VAL A 116 -8.91 1.91 -3.43
C VAL A 116 -7.44 2.11 -3.00
N SER A 117 -6.49 1.59 -3.77
CA SER A 117 -5.06 1.51 -3.45
C SER A 117 -4.24 2.67 -4.05
N GLY A 118 -4.68 3.92 -3.84
CA GLY A 118 -3.90 5.09 -4.25
C GLY A 118 -2.61 5.27 -3.44
N VAL A 119 -1.63 6.01 -4.00
CA VAL A 119 -0.39 6.36 -3.30
C VAL A 119 -0.68 7.02 -1.95
N GLY A 120 -0.02 6.56 -0.88
CA GLY A 120 -0.22 6.99 0.49
C GLY A 120 -1.34 6.28 1.25
N VAL A 121 -2.14 5.46 0.58
CA VAL A 121 -3.18 4.64 1.24
C VAL A 121 -2.52 3.56 2.08
N ARG A 122 -3.05 3.37 3.29
CA ARG A 122 -2.66 2.33 4.23
C ARG A 122 -3.69 1.21 4.26
N LEU A 123 -3.20 -0.03 4.26
CA LEU A 123 -4.05 -1.22 4.38
C LEU A 123 -3.39 -2.26 5.28
N PRO A 124 -4.18 -3.10 5.98
CA PRO A 124 -3.64 -4.18 6.81
C PRO A 124 -2.79 -5.15 5.98
N SER A 125 -1.53 -5.38 6.39
CA SER A 125 -0.59 -6.17 5.59
C SER A 125 -1.00 -7.66 5.47
N HIS A 126 -1.73 -8.19 6.44
CA HIS A 126 -2.23 -9.58 6.38
C HIS A 126 -3.36 -9.78 5.35
N LEU A 127 -4.04 -8.71 4.91
CA LEU A 127 -5.12 -8.77 3.92
C LEU A 127 -4.65 -8.48 2.49
N THR A 128 -3.51 -7.82 2.31
CA THR A 128 -3.02 -7.44 0.98
C THR A 128 -2.02 -8.46 0.42
N ALA A 129 -2.03 -8.70 -0.88
CA ALA A 129 -1.01 -9.53 -1.53
C ALA A 129 0.40 -8.96 -1.31
N THR A 130 0.61 -7.64 -1.46
CA THR A 130 1.89 -6.97 -1.20
C THR A 130 2.37 -7.17 0.24
N GLY A 131 1.48 -7.05 1.22
CA GLY A 131 1.81 -7.27 2.62
C GLY A 131 2.17 -8.72 2.91
N ARG A 132 1.40 -9.68 2.41
CA ARG A 132 1.69 -11.12 2.53
C ARG A 132 3.03 -11.48 1.89
N ALA A 133 3.35 -10.90 0.73
CA ALA A 133 4.65 -11.11 0.09
C ALA A 133 5.80 -10.64 0.98
N ILE A 134 5.71 -9.43 1.57
CA ILE A 134 6.73 -8.93 2.50
C ILE A 134 6.79 -9.81 3.76
N LEU A 135 5.64 -10.08 4.40
CA LEU A 135 5.57 -10.86 5.63
C LEU A 135 6.12 -12.27 5.46
N SER A 136 5.87 -12.93 4.31
CA SER A 136 6.39 -14.26 4.02
C SER A 136 7.91 -14.31 3.93
N ALA A 137 8.53 -13.20 3.58
CA ALA A 137 9.97 -13.05 3.44
C ALA A 137 10.67 -12.54 4.73
N LEU A 138 9.91 -12.08 5.73
CA LEU A 138 10.45 -11.66 7.03
C LEU A 138 10.78 -12.86 7.93
N PRO A 139 11.73 -12.69 8.86
CA PRO A 139 11.96 -13.65 9.93
C PRO A 139 10.70 -13.91 10.75
N ARG A 140 10.43 -15.18 11.11
CA ARG A 140 9.22 -15.59 11.84
C ARG A 140 8.98 -14.82 13.15
N ASN A 141 10.06 -14.49 13.88
CA ASN A 141 9.98 -13.71 15.11
C ASN A 141 9.45 -12.28 14.87
N GLN A 142 9.79 -11.65 13.74
CA GLN A 142 9.28 -10.33 13.37
C GLN A 142 7.80 -10.40 13.01
N VAL A 143 7.38 -11.41 12.24
CA VAL A 143 5.95 -11.62 11.94
C VAL A 143 5.14 -11.83 13.22
N ARG A 144 5.64 -12.64 14.18
CA ARG A 144 4.98 -12.85 15.48
C ARG A 144 4.91 -11.57 16.32
N ALA A 145 5.91 -10.70 16.25
CA ALA A 145 5.88 -9.41 16.92
C ALA A 145 4.82 -8.46 16.33
N LEU A 146 4.60 -8.48 15.03
CA LEU A 146 3.56 -7.71 14.35
C LEU A 146 2.15 -8.26 14.59
N TYR A 147 2.02 -9.58 14.72
CA TYR A 147 0.74 -10.30 14.89
C TYR A 147 0.77 -11.24 16.11
N PRO A 148 0.87 -10.67 17.33
CA PRO A 148 1.04 -11.48 18.54
C PRO A 148 -0.22 -12.25 18.96
N ASN A 149 -1.40 -11.78 18.58
CA ASN A 149 -2.69 -12.36 18.95
C ASN A 149 -3.79 -11.97 17.94
N ARG A 150 -5.02 -12.45 18.15
CA ARG A 150 -6.15 -12.15 17.26
C ARG A 150 -6.55 -10.68 17.18
N GLN A 151 -6.24 -9.88 18.20
CA GLN A 151 -6.59 -8.45 18.20
C GLN A 151 -5.78 -7.63 17.21
N ALA A 152 -4.64 -8.17 16.72
CA ALA A 152 -3.82 -7.54 15.68
C ALA A 152 -4.43 -7.69 14.27
N PHE A 153 -5.51 -8.46 14.12
CA PHE A 153 -6.15 -8.74 12.84
C PHE A 153 -7.40 -7.88 12.64
N THR A 154 -7.37 -7.05 11.61
CA THR A 154 -8.53 -6.27 11.17
C THR A 154 -9.36 -7.12 10.22
N ASP A 155 -10.66 -7.19 10.43
CA ASP A 155 -11.60 -7.75 9.45
C ASP A 155 -12.12 -6.63 8.55
N ARG A 156 -12.14 -6.86 7.24
CA ARG A 156 -12.59 -5.87 6.27
C ARG A 156 -13.75 -6.36 5.41
N THR A 157 -13.64 -7.57 4.89
CA THR A 157 -14.62 -8.17 3.97
C THR A 157 -15.16 -9.52 4.46
N GLY A 158 -14.76 -9.94 5.64
CA GLY A 158 -15.04 -11.27 6.16
C GLY A 158 -14.10 -12.36 5.64
N ILE A 159 -13.21 -12.01 4.72
CA ILE A 159 -12.24 -12.92 4.06
C ILE A 159 -10.84 -12.64 4.60
N GLY A 160 -9.92 -13.59 4.40
CA GLY A 160 -8.52 -13.48 4.82
C GLY A 160 -8.23 -14.00 6.23
N PRO A 161 -6.95 -14.07 6.62
CA PRO A 161 -6.52 -14.63 7.90
C PRO A 161 -6.99 -13.74 9.08
N LYS A 162 -7.55 -14.39 10.13
CA LYS A 162 -8.09 -13.74 11.33
C LYS A 162 -7.34 -14.15 12.61
N SER A 163 -6.26 -14.90 12.45
CA SER A 163 -5.44 -15.38 13.57
C SER A 163 -3.98 -15.58 13.14
N PRO A 164 -3.03 -15.58 14.11
CA PRO A 164 -1.62 -15.88 13.81
C PRO A 164 -1.44 -17.22 13.10
N LYS A 165 -2.22 -18.25 13.49
CA LYS A 165 -2.15 -19.58 12.86
C LYS A 165 -2.59 -19.56 11.39
N GLU A 166 -3.68 -18.85 11.08
CA GLU A 166 -4.17 -18.72 9.71
C GLU A 166 -3.19 -17.91 8.86
N LEU A 167 -2.65 -16.82 9.41
CA LEU A 167 -1.61 -16.05 8.72
C LEU A 167 -0.37 -16.90 8.46
N GLU A 168 0.10 -17.68 9.43
CA GLU A 168 1.27 -18.56 9.26
C GLU A 168 1.03 -19.57 8.12
N ALA A 169 -0.16 -20.14 8.00
CA ALA A 169 -0.53 -21.03 6.91
C ALA A 169 -0.51 -20.30 5.55
N THR A 170 -1.09 -19.10 5.46
CA THR A 170 -1.06 -18.27 4.26
C THR A 170 0.37 -17.91 3.84
N LEU A 171 1.22 -17.53 4.78
CA LEU A 171 2.61 -17.18 4.50
C LEU A 171 3.45 -18.40 4.09
N ALA A 172 3.18 -19.59 4.65
CA ALA A 172 3.82 -20.84 4.24
C ALA A 172 3.46 -21.18 2.79
N GLU A 173 2.21 -20.97 2.39
CA GLU A 173 1.79 -21.17 0.99
C GLU A 173 2.47 -20.16 0.05
N THR A 174 2.56 -18.89 0.46
CA THR A 174 3.32 -17.87 -0.28
C THR A 174 4.78 -18.28 -0.47
N GLN A 175 5.44 -18.80 0.56
CA GLN A 175 6.82 -19.30 0.47
C GLN A 175 6.94 -20.49 -0.48
N ARG A 176 5.97 -21.41 -0.47
CA ARG A 176 5.97 -22.60 -1.33
C ARG A 176 5.76 -22.26 -2.80
N THR A 177 4.84 -21.34 -3.11
CA THR A 177 4.49 -20.97 -4.50
C THR A 177 5.39 -19.88 -5.07
N GLY A 178 6.00 -19.07 -4.20
CA GLY A 178 6.76 -17.87 -4.54
C GLY A 178 5.87 -16.66 -4.85
N PHE A 179 4.56 -16.77 -4.63
CA PHE A 179 3.58 -15.69 -4.84
C PHE A 179 2.66 -15.55 -3.64
N ALA A 180 2.45 -14.32 -3.21
CA ALA A 180 1.34 -14.01 -2.33
C ALA A 180 0.08 -13.74 -3.16
N GLU A 181 -1.03 -14.31 -2.72
CA GLU A 181 -2.33 -14.19 -3.36
C GLU A 181 -3.33 -13.53 -2.42
N GLU A 182 -4.25 -12.75 -2.98
CA GLU A 182 -5.36 -12.09 -2.30
C GLU A 182 -6.59 -12.17 -3.20
N HIS A 183 -7.73 -12.58 -2.64
CA HIS A 183 -8.96 -12.87 -3.39
C HIS A 183 -10.15 -12.14 -2.76
N GLY A 184 -10.25 -10.83 -2.98
CA GLY A 184 -11.34 -10.02 -2.43
C GLY A 184 -11.24 -9.70 -0.93
N ASP A 185 -10.11 -9.94 -0.31
CA ASP A 185 -9.86 -9.64 1.11
C ASP A 185 -9.87 -8.12 1.37
N VAL A 186 -9.42 -7.34 0.38
CA VAL A 186 -9.38 -5.87 0.43
C VAL A 186 -10.59 -5.25 -0.27
N THR A 187 -10.86 -5.67 -1.50
CA THR A 187 -11.94 -5.15 -2.34
C THR A 187 -12.65 -6.31 -3.03
N PRO A 188 -13.92 -6.57 -2.69
CA PRO A 188 -14.69 -7.62 -3.36
C PRO A 188 -14.66 -7.47 -4.88
N GLY A 189 -14.50 -8.59 -5.59
CA GLY A 189 -14.44 -8.62 -7.04
C GLY A 189 -13.08 -8.33 -7.66
N PHE A 190 -12.04 -8.17 -6.84
CA PHE A 190 -10.65 -8.04 -7.31
C PHE A 190 -9.75 -9.09 -6.68
N ASP A 191 -8.82 -9.59 -7.48
CA ASP A 191 -7.76 -10.48 -7.04
C ASP A 191 -6.39 -9.81 -7.26
N SER A 192 -5.41 -10.19 -6.44
CA SER A 192 -4.05 -9.65 -6.54
C SER A 192 -3.01 -10.75 -6.37
N TYR A 193 -1.95 -10.68 -7.17
CA TYR A 193 -0.73 -11.46 -6.97
C TYR A 193 0.43 -10.53 -6.66
N ALA A 194 1.29 -10.92 -5.72
CA ALA A 194 2.45 -10.13 -5.34
C ALA A 194 3.69 -11.00 -5.10
N VAL A 195 4.85 -10.35 -5.25
CA VAL A 195 6.16 -10.88 -4.90
C VAL A 195 6.90 -9.91 -3.98
N ALA A 196 7.78 -10.44 -3.12
CA ALA A 196 8.65 -9.61 -2.30
C ALA A 196 9.79 -9.03 -3.14
N VAL A 197 10.11 -7.76 -2.89
CA VAL A 197 11.28 -7.06 -3.42
C VAL A 197 12.30 -6.95 -2.30
N ARG A 198 13.54 -7.35 -2.57
CA ARG A 198 14.60 -7.47 -1.57
C ARG A 198 15.75 -6.49 -1.83
N ASP A 199 16.46 -6.13 -0.78
CA ASP A 199 17.67 -5.32 -0.85
C ASP A 199 18.96 -6.18 -0.91
N TYR A 200 20.11 -5.52 -0.79
CA TYR A 200 21.43 -6.16 -0.80
C TYR A 200 21.71 -7.10 0.38
N ASN A 201 20.92 -7.03 1.46
CA ASN A 201 20.96 -7.94 2.59
C ASN A 201 19.96 -9.09 2.47
N ASP A 202 19.33 -9.24 1.31
CA ASP A 202 18.21 -10.16 1.08
C ASP A 202 16.98 -9.85 1.97
N PHE A 203 16.90 -8.63 2.53
CA PHE A 203 15.80 -8.21 3.38
C PHE A 203 14.63 -7.70 2.53
N PRO A 204 13.36 -8.10 2.81
CA PRO A 204 12.20 -7.65 2.06
C PRO A 204 11.88 -6.19 2.39
N ILE A 205 12.08 -5.31 1.42
CA ILE A 205 11.89 -3.86 1.58
C ILE A 205 10.58 -3.36 0.96
N ALA A 206 10.01 -4.11 0.03
CA ALA A 206 8.74 -3.77 -0.62
C ALA A 206 8.01 -5.03 -1.13
N GLY A 207 6.73 -4.87 -1.44
CA GLY A 207 5.92 -5.83 -2.20
C GLY A 207 5.51 -5.23 -3.54
N LEU A 208 5.72 -5.96 -4.62
CA LEU A 208 5.31 -5.62 -5.98
C LEU A 208 4.09 -6.48 -6.34
N ALA A 209 3.00 -5.85 -6.76
CA ALA A 209 1.75 -6.55 -7.07
C ALA A 209 1.13 -6.12 -8.39
N LEU A 210 0.34 -7.03 -8.94
CA LEU A 210 -0.66 -6.78 -9.97
C LEU A 210 -2.04 -7.11 -9.43
N THR A 211 -3.02 -6.25 -9.72
CA THR A 211 -4.43 -6.40 -9.32
C THR A 211 -5.32 -6.41 -10.55
N PHE A 212 -6.23 -7.36 -10.62
CA PHE A 212 -7.14 -7.60 -11.74
C PHE A 212 -8.54 -7.97 -11.25
N VAL A 213 -9.53 -7.92 -12.13
CA VAL A 213 -10.91 -8.32 -11.81
C VAL A 213 -10.97 -9.84 -11.61
N SER A 214 -11.61 -10.27 -10.52
CA SER A 214 -11.75 -11.70 -10.21
C SER A 214 -12.38 -12.47 -11.36
N GLY A 215 -11.76 -13.60 -11.72
CA GLY A 215 -12.23 -14.46 -12.81
C GLY A 215 -12.01 -13.89 -14.22
N SER A 216 -11.36 -12.74 -14.39
CA SER A 216 -11.10 -12.17 -15.73
C SER A 216 -9.96 -12.84 -16.49
N LEU A 217 -9.08 -13.57 -15.80
CA LEU A 217 -7.91 -14.19 -16.41
C LEU A 217 -8.18 -15.66 -16.77
N ARG A 218 -7.83 -16.04 -18.00
CA ARG A 218 -7.75 -17.44 -18.38
C ARG A 218 -6.49 -18.08 -17.77
N PRO A 219 -6.44 -19.41 -17.55
CA PRO A 219 -5.29 -20.07 -16.93
C PRO A 219 -3.93 -19.76 -17.57
N GLU A 220 -3.88 -19.55 -18.88
CA GLU A 220 -2.66 -19.19 -19.60
C GLU A 220 -2.24 -17.75 -19.32
N GLN A 221 -3.21 -16.82 -19.25
CA GLN A 221 -2.97 -15.42 -18.92
C GLN A 221 -2.46 -15.28 -17.49
N GLU A 222 -3.05 -16.04 -16.56
CA GLU A 222 -2.61 -16.10 -15.18
C GLU A 222 -1.15 -16.58 -15.04
N ARG A 223 -0.80 -17.67 -15.72
CA ARG A 223 0.59 -18.17 -15.76
C ARG A 223 1.56 -17.15 -16.34
N SER A 224 1.17 -16.48 -17.43
CA SER A 224 1.96 -15.42 -18.05
C SER A 224 2.15 -14.25 -17.10
N LEU A 225 1.06 -13.79 -16.43
CA LEU A 225 1.07 -12.70 -15.46
C LEU A 225 2.00 -13.02 -14.28
N LYS A 226 1.87 -14.20 -13.66
CA LYS A 226 2.75 -14.67 -12.58
C LYS A 226 4.21 -14.70 -13.02
N THR A 227 4.51 -15.16 -14.24
CA THR A 227 5.87 -15.16 -14.77
C THR A 227 6.45 -13.76 -14.92
N LYS A 228 5.70 -12.85 -15.53
CA LYS A 228 6.12 -11.45 -15.71
C LYS A 228 6.32 -10.75 -14.39
N LEU A 229 5.40 -10.94 -13.43
CA LEU A 229 5.49 -10.38 -12.08
C LEU A 229 6.76 -10.87 -11.35
N ARG A 230 7.07 -12.15 -11.43
CA ARG A 230 8.31 -12.71 -10.85
C ARG A 230 9.56 -12.10 -11.47
N LEU A 231 9.61 -11.98 -12.79
CA LEU A 231 10.74 -11.38 -13.51
C LEU A 231 10.91 -9.91 -13.11
N ALA A 232 9.83 -9.14 -13.03
CA ALA A 232 9.85 -7.75 -12.59
C ALA A 232 10.33 -7.61 -11.14
N GLY A 233 9.85 -8.46 -10.22
CA GLY A 233 10.30 -8.46 -8.82
C GLY A 233 11.78 -8.81 -8.67
N THR A 234 12.27 -9.79 -9.44
CA THR A 234 13.69 -10.18 -9.50
C THR A 234 14.55 -9.05 -10.07
N GLU A 235 14.12 -8.43 -11.18
CA GLU A 235 14.82 -7.29 -11.77
C GLU A 235 14.91 -6.13 -10.79
N LEU A 236 13.80 -5.81 -10.12
CA LEU A 236 13.75 -4.72 -9.15
C LEU A 236 14.68 -5.00 -7.95
N SER A 237 14.64 -6.20 -7.39
CA SER A 237 15.53 -6.61 -6.30
C SER A 237 17.00 -6.51 -6.71
N ARG A 238 17.36 -6.99 -7.89
CA ARG A 238 18.72 -6.86 -8.42
C ARG A 238 19.17 -5.41 -8.58
N ARG A 239 18.30 -4.52 -9.08
CA ARG A 239 18.58 -3.07 -9.20
C ARG A 239 18.76 -2.39 -7.84
N LEU A 240 18.14 -2.95 -6.79
CA LEU A 240 18.25 -2.48 -5.40
C LEU A 240 19.41 -3.15 -4.66
N GLY A 241 20.19 -3.98 -5.35
CA GLY A 241 21.43 -4.55 -4.87
C GLY A 241 21.32 -5.95 -4.29
N ALA A 242 20.15 -6.61 -4.40
CA ALA A 242 20.06 -8.01 -4.01
C ALA A 242 21.05 -8.85 -4.82
N VAL A 243 21.93 -9.57 -4.12
CA VAL A 243 22.86 -10.52 -4.71
C VAL A 243 22.08 -11.82 -4.86
N GLY A 244 21.58 -12.07 -6.08
CA GLY A 244 20.60 -13.12 -6.34
C GLY A 244 20.99 -14.50 -5.83
N SER A 245 20.14 -15.10 -5.05
CA SER A 245 19.91 -16.53 -5.11
C SER A 245 18.87 -16.77 -6.21
N LEU A 246 19.35 -17.06 -7.41
CA LEU A 246 18.58 -17.74 -8.44
C LEU A 246 18.34 -19.17 -7.94
N THR A 247 17.23 -19.42 -7.25
CA THR A 247 16.65 -20.75 -7.06
C THR A 247 15.18 -20.72 -7.44
#